data_9dbbe68b8f37aecd534aa02e538313c7
#
_entry.id   9dbbe68b8f37aecd534aa02e538313c7
#
_cell.length_a   1.000
_cell.length_b   1.000
_cell.length_c   1.000
_cell.angle_alpha   90.00
_cell.angle_beta   90.00
_cell.angle_gamma   90.00
#
_symmetry.space_group_name_H-M   'P 1'
#
loop_
_entity.id
_entity.type
_entity.pdbx_description
1 polymer ?
#
loop_
_entity_poly.entity_id
_entity_poly.type
_entity_poly.pdbx_seq_one_letter_code
_entity_poly.pdbx_strand_id
1 'polypeptide(L)'
;MKTNAMRHFLKATVAGVTMAATFAATPVNAADGVPQALQTQKQAVGESWKSVPTQTIAADGINFAYRELGKHNGGTPVVFLVHLAAVLDNWDPRIMDGIAAKHHVIAFDNRGVGASTGTPSNSMEQMADD
;
A
#
# COMPACT_ATOMS: atom_id res chain seq x y z
N MET A 1 28.32 75.85 20.16
CA MET A 1 29.45 75.00 20.48
C MET A 1 29.31 73.70 19.69
N LYS A 2 29.95 73.63 18.69
CA LYS A 2 30.95 72.76 18.01
C LYS A 2 31.02 71.37 18.64
N THR A 3 30.64 70.31 17.85
CA THR A 3 31.43 69.08 17.82
C THR A 3 31.18 68.28 16.55
N ASN A 4 32.27 67.91 15.93
CA ASN A 4 32.46 67.14 14.73
C ASN A 4 31.88 65.70 14.83
N ALA A 5 31.16 65.27 13.81
CA ALA A 5 30.87 63.87 13.55
C ALA A 5 31.90 63.32 12.57
N MET A 6 32.67 62.40 13.01
CA MET A 6 33.72 61.72 12.25
C MET A 6 33.10 60.58 11.44
N ARG A 7 33.25 60.66 10.13
CA ARG A 7 32.82 59.64 9.17
C ARG A 7 33.79 58.45 9.22
N HIS A 8 33.28 57.30 9.69
CA HIS A 8 33.96 56.02 9.42
C HIS A 8 33.32 55.33 8.24
N PHE A 9 34.06 55.29 7.14
CA PHE A 9 33.79 54.42 6.00
C PHE A 9 34.07 52.98 6.41
N LEU A 10 33.03 52.16 6.51
CA LEU A 10 33.19 50.72 6.67
C LEU A 10 33.17 50.10 5.26
N LYS A 11 34.32 49.62 4.83
CA LYS A 11 34.48 48.85 3.60
C LYS A 11 33.86 47.46 3.85
N ALA A 12 32.71 47.18 3.26
CA ALA A 12 32.13 45.84 3.22
C ALA A 12 32.86 45.01 2.15
N THR A 13 33.67 44.08 2.60
CA THR A 13 34.26 43.06 1.75
C THR A 13 33.18 42.02 1.45
N VAL A 14 32.74 41.95 0.20
CA VAL A 14 31.83 40.88 -0.26
C VAL A 14 32.67 39.63 -0.45
N ALA A 15 32.58 38.70 0.51
CA ALA A 15 33.10 37.36 0.34
C ALA A 15 32.12 36.55 -0.52
N GLY A 16 32.50 36.32 -1.75
CA GLY A 16 31.77 35.44 -2.66
C GLY A 16 31.85 34.00 -2.14
N VAL A 17 30.73 33.47 -1.64
CA VAL A 17 30.58 32.04 -1.38
C VAL A 17 30.24 31.37 -2.68
N THR A 18 31.21 30.77 -3.32
CA THR A 18 31.01 29.84 -4.44
C THR A 18 30.51 28.51 -3.85
N MET A 19 29.21 28.28 -3.90
CA MET A 19 28.64 26.97 -3.62
C MET A 19 28.98 26.05 -4.79
N ALA A 20 29.99 25.23 -4.64
CA ALA A 20 30.23 24.08 -5.49
C ALA A 20 29.19 23.03 -5.14
N ALA A 21 28.16 22.89 -5.96
CA ALA A 21 27.24 21.76 -5.88
C ALA A 21 28.00 20.52 -6.36
N THR A 22 28.53 19.76 -5.43
CA THR A 22 29.01 18.40 -5.71
C THR A 22 27.80 17.51 -5.98
N PHE A 23 27.51 17.26 -7.25
CA PHE A 23 26.63 16.17 -7.65
C PHE A 23 27.34 14.86 -7.28
N ALA A 24 26.97 14.29 -6.15
CA ALA A 24 27.32 12.92 -5.82
C ALA A 24 26.56 12.02 -6.81
N ALA A 25 27.24 11.52 -7.81
CA ALA A 25 26.74 10.47 -8.67
C ALA A 25 26.58 9.22 -7.79
N THR A 26 25.33 8.84 -7.48
CA THR A 26 25.03 7.56 -6.88
C THR A 26 25.40 6.46 -7.88
N PRO A 27 26.10 5.39 -7.45
CA PRO A 27 26.42 4.30 -8.34
C PRO A 27 25.14 3.64 -8.83
N VAL A 28 24.91 3.69 -10.12
CA VAL A 28 23.88 2.88 -10.80
C VAL A 28 24.39 1.46 -10.81
N ASN A 29 23.73 0.56 -10.08
CA ASN A 29 24.03 -0.86 -10.14
C ASN A 29 23.57 -1.37 -11.51
N ALA A 30 24.50 -1.75 -12.36
CA ALA A 30 24.25 -2.15 -13.74
C ALA A 30 23.50 -3.50 -13.87
N ALA A 31 23.13 -4.13 -12.78
CA ALA A 31 22.46 -5.43 -12.79
C ALA A 31 20.94 -5.37 -13.04
N ASP A 32 20.29 -4.23 -12.74
CA ASP A 32 18.82 -4.15 -12.80
C ASP A 32 18.24 -3.12 -13.79
N GLY A 33 19.04 -2.41 -14.55
CA GLY A 33 18.66 -1.60 -15.72
C GLY A 33 17.50 -0.58 -15.58
N VAL A 34 16.86 -0.47 -14.41
CA VAL A 34 15.71 0.40 -14.20
C VAL A 34 15.98 1.35 -13.03
N PRO A 35 15.85 2.68 -13.19
CA PRO A 35 16.00 3.64 -12.11
C PRO A 35 15.08 3.31 -10.93
N GLN A 36 15.59 3.41 -9.70
CA GLN A 36 14.85 3.12 -8.45
C GLN A 36 13.53 3.89 -8.33
N ALA A 37 13.46 5.11 -8.91
CA ALA A 37 12.23 5.90 -9.01
C ALA A 37 11.14 5.22 -9.87
N LEU A 38 11.53 4.48 -10.91
CA LEU A 38 10.61 3.71 -11.76
C LEU A 38 10.18 2.40 -11.08
N GLN A 39 11.03 1.83 -10.25
CA GLN A 39 10.68 0.67 -9.43
C GLN A 39 9.67 1.04 -8.33
N THR A 40 9.84 2.20 -7.71
CA THR A 40 8.87 2.74 -6.74
C THR A 40 7.53 3.08 -7.40
N GLN A 41 7.55 3.57 -8.66
CA GLN A 41 6.32 3.81 -9.42
C GLN A 41 5.64 2.51 -9.88
N LYS A 42 6.41 1.43 -10.10
CA LYS A 42 5.82 0.13 -10.44
C LYS A 42 5.15 -0.52 -9.23
N GLN A 43 5.59 -0.22 -8.00
CA GLN A 43 4.89 -0.59 -6.76
C GLN A 43 3.66 0.29 -6.50
N ALA A 44 3.59 1.48 -7.11
CA ALA A 44 2.44 2.38 -7.02
C ALA A 44 1.38 2.17 -8.11
N VAL A 45 1.62 1.31 -9.09
CA VAL A 45 0.56 0.76 -9.96
C VAL A 45 -0.16 -0.27 -9.11
N GLY A 46 -1.23 0.19 -8.45
CA GLY A 46 -1.92 -0.46 -7.37
C GLY A 46 -2.22 -1.92 -7.63
N GLU A 47 -1.99 -2.73 -6.62
CA GLU A 47 -2.57 -4.06 -6.53
C GLU A 47 -4.05 -3.96 -6.90
N SER A 48 -4.51 -4.83 -7.78
CA SER A 48 -5.92 -4.93 -8.16
C SER A 48 -6.47 -6.24 -7.63
N TRP A 49 -7.77 -6.27 -7.35
CA TRP A 49 -8.47 -7.49 -6.97
C TRP A 49 -8.23 -8.66 -7.93
N LYS A 50 -8.01 -8.36 -9.21
CA LYS A 50 -7.67 -9.37 -10.23
C LYS A 50 -6.26 -9.93 -10.11
N SER A 51 -5.33 -9.18 -9.54
CA SER A 51 -3.90 -9.54 -9.52
C SER A 51 -3.40 -9.90 -8.13
N VAL A 52 -4.11 -9.49 -7.05
CA VAL A 52 -3.73 -9.85 -5.69
C VAL A 52 -3.83 -11.37 -5.49
N PRO A 53 -2.81 -11.99 -4.86
CA PRO A 53 -2.79 -13.44 -4.68
C PRO A 53 -3.88 -13.87 -3.69
N THR A 54 -4.50 -15.03 -3.97
CA THR A 54 -5.31 -15.74 -2.98
C THR A 54 -4.38 -16.36 -1.96
N GLN A 55 -4.63 -16.09 -0.69
CA GLN A 55 -3.90 -16.57 0.47
C GLN A 55 -4.76 -17.58 1.23
N THR A 56 -4.18 -18.23 2.25
CA THR A 56 -4.88 -19.21 3.08
C THR A 56 -4.60 -18.91 4.54
N ILE A 57 -5.63 -18.99 5.38
CA ILE A 57 -5.53 -18.90 6.82
C ILE A 57 -6.22 -20.11 7.46
N ALA A 58 -5.56 -20.71 8.45
CA ALA A 58 -6.14 -21.82 9.20
C ALA A 58 -6.92 -21.29 10.41
N ALA A 59 -8.20 -21.70 10.54
CA ALA A 59 -9.04 -21.44 11.70
C ALA A 59 -9.93 -22.67 11.93
N ASP A 60 -10.01 -23.14 13.17
CA ASP A 60 -10.84 -24.28 13.62
C ASP A 60 -10.74 -25.54 12.75
N GLY A 61 -9.52 -25.86 12.27
CA GLY A 61 -9.26 -27.02 11.42
C GLY A 61 -9.67 -26.85 9.96
N ILE A 62 -10.12 -25.67 9.57
CA ILE A 62 -10.45 -25.29 8.20
C ILE A 62 -9.38 -24.35 7.66
N ASN A 63 -9.00 -24.53 6.41
CA ASN A 63 -8.18 -23.57 5.69
C ASN A 63 -9.10 -22.69 4.85
N PHE A 64 -9.24 -21.42 5.24
CA PHE A 64 -10.02 -20.42 4.52
C PHE A 64 -9.16 -19.75 3.46
N ALA A 65 -9.63 -19.75 2.22
CA ALA A 65 -9.03 -18.96 1.15
C ALA A 65 -9.52 -17.51 1.24
N TYR A 66 -8.61 -16.56 1.18
CA TYR A 66 -8.95 -15.14 1.26
C TYR A 66 -8.06 -14.29 0.36
N ARG A 67 -8.52 -13.08 0.08
CA ARG A 67 -7.73 -12.00 -0.51
C ARG A 67 -7.84 -10.75 0.35
N GLU A 68 -6.76 -10.02 0.43
CA GLU A 68 -6.73 -8.69 1.07
C GLU A 68 -6.12 -7.67 0.12
N LEU A 69 -6.64 -6.45 0.16
CA LEU A 69 -6.19 -5.35 -0.67
C LEU A 69 -6.22 -4.03 0.13
N GLY A 70 -5.32 -3.10 -0.19
CA GLY A 70 -5.29 -1.81 0.51
C GLY A 70 -4.84 -1.87 1.97
N LYS A 71 -4.11 -2.89 2.39
CA LYS A 71 -3.62 -3.09 3.77
C LYS A 71 -2.82 -1.90 4.31
N HIS A 72 -2.13 -1.18 3.42
CA HIS A 72 -1.34 0.01 3.75
C HIS A 72 -2.20 1.19 4.25
N ASN A 73 -3.50 1.21 3.97
CA ASN A 73 -4.40 2.26 4.47
C ASN A 73 -4.65 2.16 5.99
N GLY A 74 -4.40 0.99 6.59
CA GLY A 74 -4.62 0.76 8.02
C GLY A 74 -6.09 0.90 8.43
N GLY A 75 -6.31 1.11 9.73
CA GLY A 75 -7.65 1.25 10.30
C GLY A 75 -8.41 -0.08 10.41
N THR A 76 -9.71 0.00 10.68
CA THR A 76 -10.59 -1.17 10.72
C THR A 76 -10.84 -1.67 9.30
N PRO A 77 -10.58 -2.96 9.00
CA PRO A 77 -10.81 -3.49 7.67
C PRO A 77 -12.31 -3.56 7.33
N VAL A 78 -12.61 -3.40 6.05
CA VAL A 78 -13.92 -3.71 5.47
C VAL A 78 -13.90 -5.17 5.05
N VAL A 79 -14.72 -6.00 5.70
CA VAL A 79 -14.86 -7.43 5.39
C VAL A 79 -16.04 -7.63 4.47
N PHE A 80 -15.82 -8.29 3.35
CA PHE A 80 -16.84 -8.64 2.38
C PHE A 80 -17.25 -10.09 2.56
N LEU A 81 -18.52 -10.30 2.86
CA LEU A 81 -19.13 -11.62 2.99
C LEU A 81 -19.80 -12.01 1.68
N VAL A 82 -19.41 -13.15 1.13
CA VAL A 82 -20.05 -13.71 -0.05
C VAL A 82 -21.34 -14.43 0.32
N HIS A 83 -22.30 -14.51 -0.61
CA HIS A 83 -23.46 -15.36 -0.40
C HIS A 83 -23.07 -16.85 -0.51
N LEU A 84 -23.94 -17.75 -0.04
CA LEU A 84 -23.65 -19.17 0.19
C LEU A 84 -22.85 -19.88 -0.91
N ALA A 85 -23.13 -19.62 -2.20
CA ALA A 85 -22.50 -20.31 -3.32
C ALA A 85 -21.52 -19.43 -4.11
N ALA A 86 -21.25 -18.19 -3.66
CA ALA A 86 -20.30 -17.30 -4.33
C ALA A 86 -18.88 -17.54 -3.84
N VAL A 87 -17.95 -17.23 -4.72
CA VAL A 87 -16.50 -17.30 -4.48
C VAL A 87 -15.86 -15.93 -4.62
N LEU A 88 -14.60 -15.81 -4.20
CA LEU A 88 -13.81 -14.58 -4.27
C LEU A 88 -13.83 -13.91 -5.65
N ASP A 89 -13.91 -14.71 -6.74
CA ASP A 89 -13.91 -14.20 -8.11
C ASP A 89 -15.25 -13.59 -8.56
N ASN A 90 -16.30 -13.74 -7.75
CA ASN A 90 -17.59 -13.10 -8.04
C ASN A 90 -17.64 -11.61 -7.70
N TRP A 91 -16.67 -11.10 -6.92
CA TRP A 91 -16.59 -9.68 -6.63
C TRP A 91 -16.13 -8.87 -7.83
N ASP A 92 -16.86 -7.81 -8.17
CA ASP A 92 -16.47 -6.88 -9.24
C ASP A 92 -15.17 -6.15 -8.82
N PRO A 93 -14.07 -6.30 -9.58
CA PRO A 93 -12.80 -5.66 -9.28
C PRO A 93 -12.89 -4.14 -9.15
N ARG A 94 -13.80 -3.50 -9.90
CA ARG A 94 -13.97 -2.03 -9.83
C ARG A 94 -14.50 -1.60 -8.46
N ILE A 95 -15.34 -2.41 -7.83
CA ILE A 95 -15.85 -2.16 -6.49
C ILE A 95 -14.73 -2.39 -5.48
N MET A 96 -14.06 -3.54 -5.56
CA MET A 96 -13.00 -3.92 -4.63
C MET A 96 -11.83 -2.93 -4.68
N ASP A 97 -11.34 -2.61 -5.87
CA ASP A 97 -10.25 -1.65 -6.08
C ASP A 97 -10.64 -0.23 -5.62
N GLY A 98 -11.88 0.18 -5.91
CA GLY A 98 -12.39 1.49 -5.51
C GLY A 98 -12.46 1.67 -3.99
N ILE A 99 -12.86 0.64 -3.24
CA ILE A 99 -12.90 0.67 -1.78
C ILE A 99 -11.49 0.54 -1.21
N ALA A 100 -10.67 -0.34 -1.78
CA ALA A 100 -9.30 -0.57 -1.36
C ALA A 100 -8.38 0.64 -1.57
N ALA A 101 -8.76 1.59 -2.42
CA ALA A 101 -8.04 2.85 -2.56
C ALA A 101 -7.97 3.67 -1.25
N LYS A 102 -8.90 3.42 -0.30
CA LYS A 102 -9.01 4.19 0.96
C LYS A 102 -9.12 3.30 2.22
N HIS A 103 -9.39 2.02 2.06
CA HIS A 103 -9.63 1.08 3.16
C HIS A 103 -8.82 -0.21 2.97
N HIS A 104 -8.49 -0.86 4.07
CA HIS A 104 -8.07 -2.25 4.04
C HIS A 104 -9.32 -3.11 3.76
N VAL A 105 -9.29 -3.90 2.70
CA VAL A 105 -10.38 -4.76 2.24
C VAL A 105 -9.98 -6.21 2.41
N ILE A 106 -10.88 -7.02 2.94
CA ILE A 106 -10.71 -8.47 3.09
C ILE A 106 -11.98 -9.15 2.55
N ALA A 107 -11.81 -10.19 1.76
CA ALA A 107 -12.89 -11.12 1.43
C ALA A 107 -12.37 -12.56 1.47
N PHE A 108 -13.24 -13.52 1.77
CA PHE A 108 -12.89 -14.92 1.88
C PHE A 108 -13.97 -15.83 1.28
N ASP A 109 -13.56 -17.02 0.91
CA ASP A 109 -14.49 -18.08 0.51
C ASP A 109 -15.05 -18.77 1.78
N ASN A 110 -16.36 -19.00 1.81
CA ASN A 110 -16.98 -19.74 2.91
C ASN A 110 -16.43 -21.16 3.01
N ARG A 111 -16.57 -21.80 4.18
CA ARG A 111 -16.19 -23.20 4.41
C ARG A 111 -16.73 -24.12 3.31
N GLY A 112 -15.87 -24.92 2.70
CA GLY A 112 -16.22 -25.89 1.67
C GLY A 112 -16.63 -25.28 0.33
N VAL A 113 -16.37 -23.97 0.13
CA VAL A 113 -16.68 -23.24 -1.10
C VAL A 113 -15.39 -22.70 -1.70
N GLY A 114 -15.30 -22.62 -3.03
CA GLY A 114 -14.13 -22.10 -3.72
C GLY A 114 -12.85 -22.87 -3.38
N ALA A 115 -11.87 -22.16 -2.84
CA ALA A 115 -10.59 -22.74 -2.42
C ALA A 115 -10.51 -23.01 -0.90
N SER A 116 -11.58 -22.73 -0.13
CA SER A 116 -11.66 -23.09 1.29
C SER A 116 -11.95 -24.57 1.48
N THR A 117 -11.29 -25.18 2.49
CA THR A 117 -11.50 -26.60 2.81
C THR A 117 -12.77 -26.83 3.65
N GLY A 118 -13.09 -28.11 3.91
CA GLY A 118 -14.21 -28.52 4.73
C GLY A 118 -15.47 -28.81 3.94
N THR A 119 -16.61 -28.90 4.63
CA THR A 119 -17.92 -29.12 4.03
C THR A 119 -18.76 -27.86 4.24
N PRO A 120 -19.52 -27.42 3.22
CA PRO A 120 -20.37 -26.24 3.37
C PRO A 120 -21.32 -26.36 4.56
N SER A 121 -21.43 -25.28 5.32
CA SER A 121 -22.35 -25.20 6.45
C SER A 121 -23.80 -25.29 5.97
N ASN A 122 -24.65 -25.96 6.74
CA ASN A 122 -26.05 -26.16 6.42
C ASN A 122 -27.00 -25.24 7.21
N SER A 123 -26.45 -24.36 8.04
CA SER A 123 -27.22 -23.36 8.79
C SER A 123 -26.46 -22.03 8.85
N MET A 124 -27.20 -20.94 9.07
CA MET A 124 -26.63 -19.60 9.22
C MET A 124 -25.84 -19.47 10.52
N GLU A 125 -26.29 -20.17 11.58
CA GLU A 125 -25.60 -20.19 12.87
C GLU A 125 -24.21 -20.79 12.72
N GLN A 126 -24.09 -21.92 12.01
CA GLN A 126 -22.80 -22.54 11.75
C GLN A 126 -21.90 -21.66 10.89
N MET A 127 -22.46 -20.93 9.92
CA MET A 127 -21.69 -19.98 9.10
C MET A 127 -21.20 -18.77 9.91
N ALA A 128 -21.94 -18.40 10.98
CA ALA A 128 -21.53 -17.31 11.84
C ALA A 128 -20.45 -17.74 12.86
N ASP A 129 -20.39 -19.03 13.18
CA ASP A 129 -19.38 -19.60 14.06
C ASP A 129 -18.03 -19.85 13.33
N ASP A 130 -18.06 -19.94 12.01
CA ASP A 130 -16.86 -20.08 11.17
C ASP A 130 -16.00 -18.80 11.14
#